data_88c735ac3a94b6d2d3f5664ce0d7f806
#
_entry.id   88c735ac3a94b6d2d3f5664ce0d7f806
#
_cell.length_a   1.000
_cell.length_b   1.000
_cell.length_c   1.000
_cell.angle_alpha   90.00
_cell.angle_beta   90.00
_cell.angle_gamma   90.00
#
_symmetry.space_group_name_H-M   'P 1'
#
loop_
_entity.id
_entity.type
_entity.pdbx_description
1 polymer ?
#
loop_
_entity_poly.entity_id
_entity_poly.type
_entity_poly.pdbx_seq_one_letter_code
_entity_poly.pdbx_strand_id
1 'polypeptide(L)'
;DDGTGVVTDNVKMSTNPPDDNAIEEAVKIKESGKAKEVVAITIGDDKAQETVRKALAVGADRGIHVKVDGIVEPLAVSKILKKIVEKENPDLVFMGKQAIDDDCNQTGQMLAAILNWPQATFASKIEVKEKSLEVTREIDEGLETIEVNIPAIVTCDLRLNEPRYACLLYTSPSPRYP
;
A
#
# COMPACT_ATOMS: atom_id res chain seq x y z
N ASP A 1 -2.24 33.51 8.54
CA ASP A 1 -2.87 32.81 7.41
C ASP A 1 -2.37 33.44 6.10
N ASP A 2 -1.32 32.84 5.54
CA ASP A 2 -0.72 33.25 4.26
C ASP A 2 -1.33 32.49 3.06
N GLY A 3 -2.28 31.58 3.31
CA GLY A 3 -2.97 30.82 2.28
C GLY A 3 -2.10 29.75 1.59
N THR A 4 -0.93 29.43 2.13
CA THR A 4 0.05 28.53 1.48
C THR A 4 -0.14 27.06 1.83
N GLY A 5 -1.01 26.72 2.78
CA GLY A 5 -1.25 25.33 3.17
C GLY A 5 -1.95 25.16 4.52
N VAL A 6 -2.00 23.91 4.97
CA VAL A 6 -2.58 23.53 6.26
C VAL A 6 -1.47 23.37 7.30
N VAL A 7 -1.67 23.89 8.51
CA VAL A 7 -0.73 23.72 9.63
C VAL A 7 -0.82 22.28 10.16
N THR A 8 0.26 21.51 10.03
CA THR A 8 0.33 20.10 10.43
C THR A 8 1.22 19.82 11.64
N ASP A 9 1.75 20.85 12.30
CA ASP A 9 2.78 20.71 13.34
C ASP A 9 2.35 19.84 14.53
N ASN A 10 1.07 19.88 14.91
CA ASN A 10 0.52 19.11 16.03
C ASN A 10 -0.55 18.11 15.59
N VAL A 11 -0.60 17.76 14.32
CA VAL A 11 -1.56 16.77 13.79
C VAL A 11 -0.91 15.40 13.80
N LYS A 12 -1.64 14.40 14.30
CA LYS A 12 -1.22 13.01 14.24
C LYS A 12 -1.39 12.50 12.81
N MET A 13 -0.30 12.07 12.20
CA MET A 13 -0.34 11.38 10.93
C MET A 13 -0.85 9.94 11.11
N SER A 14 -1.62 9.46 10.16
CA SER A 14 -2.12 8.08 10.13
C SER A 14 -1.95 7.50 8.72
N THR A 15 -2.00 6.19 8.63
CA THR A 15 -2.02 5.51 7.34
C THR A 15 -3.26 5.95 6.55
N ASN A 16 -3.07 6.20 5.27
CA ASN A 16 -4.17 6.48 4.36
C ASN A 16 -5.12 5.25 4.29
N PRO A 17 -6.45 5.42 4.41
CA PRO A 17 -7.37 4.30 4.48
C PRO A 17 -7.28 3.30 3.31
N PRO A 18 -7.20 3.69 2.02
CA PRO A 18 -6.99 2.71 0.95
C PRO A 18 -5.67 1.94 1.04
N ASP A 19 -4.62 2.52 1.65
CA ASP A 19 -3.37 1.80 1.90
C ASP A 19 -3.50 0.79 3.05
N ASP A 20 -4.37 1.03 4.02
CA ASP A 20 -4.72 0.01 5.03
C ASP A 20 -5.34 -1.24 4.37
N ASN A 21 -6.21 -1.06 3.36
CA ASN A 21 -6.75 -2.17 2.57
C ASN A 21 -5.66 -2.89 1.76
N ALA A 22 -4.71 -2.15 1.20
CA ALA A 22 -3.57 -2.73 0.48
C ALA A 22 -2.68 -3.57 1.39
N ILE A 23 -2.37 -3.10 2.60
CA ILE A 23 -1.61 -3.83 3.62
C ILE A 23 -2.35 -5.10 4.03
N GLU A 24 -3.64 -5.00 4.34
CA GLU A 24 -4.47 -6.14 4.72
C GLU A 24 -4.49 -7.21 3.63
N GLU A 25 -4.63 -6.82 2.37
CA GLU A 25 -4.64 -7.78 1.26
C GLU A 25 -3.30 -8.49 1.10
N ALA A 26 -2.19 -7.76 1.17
CA ALA A 26 -0.85 -8.33 1.09
C ALA A 26 -0.62 -9.36 2.22
N VAL A 27 -1.05 -9.04 3.44
CA VAL A 27 -0.94 -9.93 4.60
C VAL A 27 -1.83 -11.17 4.42
N LYS A 28 -3.07 -11.04 3.94
CA LYS A 28 -3.96 -12.18 3.63
C LYS A 28 -3.37 -13.11 2.58
N ILE A 29 -2.79 -12.56 1.51
CA ILE A 29 -2.12 -13.36 0.47
C ILE A 29 -0.96 -14.15 1.07
N LYS A 30 -0.17 -13.55 1.96
CA LYS A 30 0.91 -14.24 2.68
C LYS A 30 0.36 -15.33 3.61
N GLU A 31 -0.65 -15.03 4.42
CA GLU A 31 -1.28 -16.00 5.33
C GLU A 31 -1.88 -17.20 4.59
N SER A 32 -2.33 -17.00 3.35
CA SER A 32 -2.79 -18.07 2.47
C SER A 32 -1.65 -18.92 1.86
N GLY A 33 -0.40 -18.59 2.14
CA GLY A 33 0.78 -19.28 1.61
C GLY A 33 1.13 -18.93 0.17
N LYS A 34 0.48 -17.93 -0.43
CA LYS A 34 0.72 -17.49 -1.81
C LYS A 34 1.82 -16.42 -1.93
N ALA A 35 2.25 -15.83 -0.82
CA ALA A 35 3.41 -14.94 -0.77
C ALA A 35 4.35 -15.36 0.36
N LYS A 36 5.64 -15.10 0.18
CA LYS A 36 6.70 -15.45 1.17
C LYS A 36 6.94 -14.33 2.16
N GLU A 37 6.91 -13.10 1.68
CA GLU A 37 7.29 -11.92 2.44
C GLU A 37 6.39 -10.74 2.05
N VAL A 38 6.08 -9.89 3.03
CA VAL A 38 5.41 -8.61 2.83
C VAL A 38 6.33 -7.50 3.34
N VAL A 39 6.69 -6.58 2.44
CA VAL A 39 7.53 -5.42 2.74
C VAL A 39 6.68 -4.16 2.66
N ALA A 40 6.52 -3.47 3.78
CA ALA A 40 5.80 -2.19 3.84
C ALA A 40 6.77 -1.03 3.56
N ILE A 41 6.32 -0.07 2.76
CA ILE A 41 7.14 1.08 2.35
C ILE A 41 6.37 2.36 2.66
N THR A 42 7.06 3.34 3.22
CA THR A 42 6.57 4.71 3.35
C THR A 42 7.62 5.71 2.90
N ILE A 43 7.17 6.83 2.35
CA ILE A 43 8.01 7.94 1.92
C ILE A 43 7.49 9.18 2.64
N GLY A 44 8.35 9.89 3.36
CA GLY A 44 7.95 11.07 4.12
C GLY A 44 8.98 11.48 5.17
N ASP A 45 8.61 12.45 5.99
CA ASP A 45 9.42 12.92 7.11
C ASP A 45 9.54 11.87 8.24
N ASP A 46 10.18 12.24 9.35
CA ASP A 46 10.37 11.32 10.48
C ASP A 46 9.06 10.82 11.09
N LYS A 47 7.96 11.56 10.99
CA LYS A 47 6.63 11.14 11.49
C LYS A 47 6.05 9.97 10.68
N ALA A 48 6.43 9.84 9.41
CA ALA A 48 5.96 8.74 8.55
C ALA A 48 6.40 7.35 9.02
N GLN A 49 7.34 7.23 9.96
CA GLN A 49 7.69 5.95 10.58
C GLN A 49 6.50 5.27 11.25
N GLU A 50 5.54 6.02 11.79
CA GLU A 50 4.39 5.44 12.48
C GLU A 50 3.52 4.60 11.54
N THR A 51 3.43 4.97 10.26
CA THR A 51 2.68 4.20 9.27
C THR A 51 3.32 2.85 8.98
N VAL A 52 4.65 2.80 8.87
CA VAL A 52 5.39 1.53 8.73
C VAL A 52 5.26 0.66 9.97
N ARG A 53 5.34 1.25 11.17
CA ARG A 53 5.12 0.52 12.43
C ARG A 53 3.74 -0.10 12.50
N LYS A 54 2.72 0.62 12.03
CA LYS A 54 1.36 0.08 11.93
C LYS A 54 1.32 -1.12 10.98
N ALA A 55 1.92 -1.02 9.80
CA ALA A 55 1.97 -2.12 8.83
C ALA A 55 2.67 -3.38 9.41
N LEU A 56 3.78 -3.18 10.15
CA LEU A 56 4.47 -4.27 10.86
C LEU A 56 3.56 -4.90 11.94
N ALA A 57 2.80 -4.09 12.67
CA ALA A 57 1.86 -4.58 13.69
C ALA A 57 0.67 -5.33 13.08
N VAL A 58 0.30 -5.06 11.83
CA VAL A 58 -0.73 -5.78 11.07
C VAL A 58 -0.21 -7.12 10.54
N GLY A 59 1.09 -7.26 10.25
CA GLY A 59 1.67 -8.52 9.82
C GLY A 59 2.69 -8.44 8.67
N ALA A 60 3.11 -7.24 8.28
CA ALA A 60 4.24 -7.09 7.37
C ALA A 60 5.54 -7.58 8.03
N ASP A 61 6.44 -8.17 7.26
CA ASP A 61 7.70 -8.75 7.76
C ASP A 61 8.80 -7.72 7.92
N ARG A 62 8.87 -6.79 6.99
CA ARG A 62 9.87 -5.71 6.98
C ARG A 62 9.22 -4.37 6.64
N GLY A 63 9.87 -3.30 7.09
CA GLY A 63 9.47 -1.94 6.77
C GLY A 63 10.63 -1.14 6.19
N ILE A 64 10.35 -0.34 5.17
CA ILE A 64 11.29 0.60 4.56
C ILE A 64 10.71 2.00 4.71
N HIS A 65 11.47 2.87 5.36
CA HIS A 65 11.16 4.29 5.42
C HIS A 65 12.16 5.06 4.56
N VAL A 66 11.65 5.72 3.53
CA VAL A 66 12.44 6.66 2.73
C VAL A 66 12.22 8.05 3.26
N LYS A 67 13.22 8.57 3.95
CA LYS A 67 13.16 9.91 4.51
C LYS A 67 13.28 10.96 3.40
N VAL A 68 12.31 11.84 3.34
CA VAL A 68 12.30 13.02 2.48
C VAL A 68 11.79 14.20 3.28
N ASP A 69 12.35 15.39 3.01
CA ASP A 69 11.92 16.63 3.64
C ASP A 69 10.95 17.36 2.68
N GLY A 70 9.83 17.80 3.22
CA GLY A 70 8.80 18.52 2.45
C GLY A 70 7.86 17.63 1.64
N ILE A 71 7.03 18.28 0.82
CA ILE A 71 6.00 17.63 -0.01
C ILE A 71 6.64 16.99 -1.24
N VAL A 72 6.27 15.76 -1.53
CA VAL A 72 6.75 15.00 -2.69
C VAL A 72 5.59 14.67 -3.61
N GLU A 73 5.62 15.19 -4.81
CA GLU A 73 4.59 15.00 -5.84
C GLU A 73 4.53 13.56 -6.36
N PRO A 74 3.38 13.08 -6.87
CA PRO A 74 3.16 11.69 -7.27
C PRO A 74 4.22 11.12 -8.23
N LEU A 75 4.70 11.90 -9.19
CA LEU A 75 5.75 11.46 -10.11
C LEU A 75 7.10 11.23 -9.40
N ALA A 76 7.44 12.08 -8.44
CA ALA A 76 8.67 11.92 -7.67
C ALA A 76 8.56 10.70 -6.75
N VAL A 77 7.42 10.50 -6.09
CA VAL A 77 7.11 9.28 -5.32
C VAL A 77 7.26 8.04 -6.18
N SER A 78 6.68 8.03 -7.38
CA SER A 78 6.76 6.89 -8.32
C SER A 78 8.22 6.58 -8.74
N LYS A 79 9.05 7.61 -8.94
CA LYS A 79 10.49 7.45 -9.24
C LYS A 79 11.28 6.87 -8.06
N ILE A 80 10.94 7.27 -6.83
CA ILE A 80 11.55 6.69 -5.62
C ILE A 80 11.13 5.22 -5.49
N LEU A 81 9.84 4.93 -5.61
CA LEU A 81 9.30 3.57 -5.54
C LEU A 81 9.92 2.67 -6.62
N LYS A 82 10.13 3.19 -7.85
CA LYS A 82 10.83 2.43 -8.89
C LYS A 82 12.20 1.93 -8.40
N LYS A 83 12.99 2.77 -7.75
CA LYS A 83 14.30 2.37 -7.22
C LYS A 83 14.21 1.29 -6.15
N ILE A 84 13.16 1.34 -5.35
CA ILE A 84 12.91 0.31 -4.33
C ILE A 84 12.47 -1.00 -5.00
N VAL A 85 11.56 -0.93 -5.97
CA VAL A 85 11.12 -2.10 -6.75
C VAL A 85 12.30 -2.77 -7.46
N GLU A 86 13.20 -1.99 -8.09
CA GLU A 86 14.41 -2.51 -8.73
C GLU A 86 15.34 -3.21 -7.72
N LYS A 87 15.39 -2.77 -6.47
CA LYS A 87 16.23 -3.34 -5.41
C LYS A 87 15.61 -4.57 -4.75
N GLU A 88 14.32 -4.50 -4.42
CA GLU A 88 13.60 -5.55 -3.69
C GLU A 88 13.09 -6.65 -4.63
N ASN A 89 12.92 -6.34 -5.93
CA ASN A 89 12.43 -7.25 -6.98
C ASN A 89 11.15 -8.01 -6.59
N PRO A 90 10.08 -7.31 -6.19
CA PRO A 90 8.83 -7.94 -5.79
C PRO A 90 8.06 -8.49 -7.00
N ASP A 91 7.22 -9.49 -6.77
CA ASP A 91 6.27 -9.98 -7.77
C ASP A 91 5.05 -9.06 -7.88
N LEU A 92 4.66 -8.43 -6.77
CA LEU A 92 3.46 -7.60 -6.68
C LEU A 92 3.72 -6.33 -5.85
N VAL A 93 3.14 -5.24 -6.30
CA VAL A 93 3.08 -3.99 -5.54
C VAL A 93 1.61 -3.62 -5.32
N PHE A 94 1.22 -3.56 -4.05
CA PHE A 94 -0.10 -3.08 -3.62
C PHE A 94 0.03 -1.67 -3.05
N MET A 95 -0.92 -0.81 -3.36
CA MET A 95 -1.05 0.52 -2.76
C MET A 95 -2.50 0.96 -2.76
N GLY A 96 -2.84 1.94 -1.95
CA GLY A 96 -4.14 2.59 -2.01
C GLY A 96 -4.39 3.20 -3.39
N LYS A 97 -5.63 3.24 -3.82
CA LYS A 97 -6.00 3.85 -5.11
C LYS A 97 -5.63 5.34 -5.18
N GLN A 98 -5.75 6.02 -4.04
CA GLN A 98 -5.46 7.45 -3.91
C GLN A 98 -5.21 7.81 -2.45
N ALA A 99 -4.50 8.89 -2.20
CA ALA A 99 -4.43 9.53 -0.89
C ALA A 99 -5.67 10.41 -0.68
N ILE A 100 -6.23 10.42 0.53
CA ILE A 100 -7.46 11.18 0.84
C ILE A 100 -7.21 12.66 1.09
N ASP A 101 -5.95 13.06 1.19
CA ASP A 101 -5.52 14.44 1.42
C ASP A 101 -5.29 15.23 0.13
N ASP A 102 -4.83 14.59 -0.94
CA ASP A 102 -4.56 15.25 -2.22
C ASP A 102 -5.44 14.75 -3.38
N ASP A 103 -6.08 13.59 -3.24
CA ASP A 103 -6.96 12.96 -4.24
C ASP A 103 -6.34 12.79 -5.65
N CYS A 104 -5.01 12.84 -5.78
CA CYS A 104 -4.36 12.81 -7.08
C CYS A 104 -4.60 11.53 -7.87
N ASN A 105 -4.67 10.36 -7.22
CA ASN A 105 -4.90 9.05 -7.85
C ASN A 105 -3.96 8.78 -9.05
N GLN A 106 -2.67 9.07 -8.91
CA GLN A 106 -1.71 9.02 -10.03
C GLN A 106 -0.50 8.12 -9.77
N THR A 107 -0.10 7.96 -8.52
CA THR A 107 1.18 7.30 -8.15
C THR A 107 1.28 5.87 -8.69
N GLY A 108 0.24 5.05 -8.52
CA GLY A 108 0.25 3.65 -8.97
C GLY A 108 0.36 3.53 -10.48
N GLN A 109 -0.42 4.31 -11.21
CA GLN A 109 -0.42 4.32 -12.67
C GLN A 109 0.91 4.82 -13.23
N MET A 110 1.50 5.87 -12.62
CA MET A 110 2.82 6.36 -12.99
C MET A 110 3.90 5.31 -12.71
N LEU A 111 3.84 4.64 -11.55
CA LEU A 111 4.78 3.58 -11.21
C LEU A 111 4.72 2.43 -12.23
N ALA A 112 3.52 1.97 -12.56
CA ALA A 112 3.31 0.93 -13.57
C ALA A 112 3.91 1.32 -14.92
N ALA A 113 3.64 2.56 -15.36
CA ALA A 113 4.15 3.08 -16.63
C ALA A 113 5.69 3.14 -16.69
N ILE A 114 6.34 3.67 -15.63
CA ILE A 114 7.81 3.80 -15.60
C ILE A 114 8.54 2.48 -15.38
N LEU A 115 7.86 1.44 -14.85
CA LEU A 115 8.36 0.07 -14.75
C LEU A 115 8.04 -0.76 -16.00
N ASN A 116 7.15 -0.28 -16.85
CA ASN A 116 6.56 -1.05 -17.94
C ASN A 116 5.90 -2.35 -17.43
N TRP A 117 5.21 -2.26 -16.29
CA TRP A 117 4.49 -3.37 -15.67
C TRP A 117 2.99 -3.23 -15.93
N PRO A 118 2.25 -4.35 -16.04
CA PRO A 118 0.81 -4.32 -16.07
C PRO A 118 0.26 -3.75 -14.75
N GLN A 119 -0.94 -3.16 -14.84
CA GLN A 119 -1.62 -2.58 -13.69
C GLN A 119 -3.07 -3.02 -13.61
N ALA A 120 -3.57 -3.15 -12.38
CA ALA A 120 -4.99 -3.28 -12.09
C ALA A 120 -5.38 -2.23 -11.07
N THR A 121 -6.24 -1.29 -11.48
CA THR A 121 -6.64 -0.15 -10.65
C THR A 121 -8.01 -0.35 -10.04
N PHE A 122 -8.27 0.27 -8.87
CA PHE A 122 -9.55 0.23 -8.16
C PHE A 122 -10.00 -1.19 -7.78
N ALA A 123 -9.06 -2.05 -7.41
CA ALA A 123 -9.34 -3.44 -7.06
C ALA A 123 -10.34 -3.54 -5.90
N SER A 124 -11.46 -4.22 -6.16
CA SER A 124 -12.48 -4.57 -5.14
C SER A 124 -12.50 -6.05 -4.80
N LYS A 125 -11.87 -6.90 -5.63
CA LYS A 125 -11.62 -8.32 -5.36
C LYS A 125 -10.36 -8.75 -6.08
N ILE A 126 -9.55 -9.60 -5.43
CA ILE A 126 -8.31 -10.13 -6.00
C ILE A 126 -8.26 -11.63 -5.80
N GLU A 127 -7.92 -12.35 -6.87
CA GLU A 127 -7.61 -13.77 -6.83
C GLU A 127 -6.22 -14.02 -7.40
N VAL A 128 -5.29 -14.50 -6.55
CA VAL A 128 -3.92 -14.79 -6.95
C VAL A 128 -3.85 -16.17 -7.58
N LYS A 129 -3.41 -16.23 -8.83
CA LYS A 129 -3.08 -17.45 -9.58
C LYS A 129 -1.56 -17.66 -9.59
N GLU A 130 -1.12 -18.72 -10.24
CA GLU A 130 0.32 -19.07 -10.24
C GLU A 130 1.21 -18.00 -10.91
N LYS A 131 0.75 -17.40 -12.02
CA LYS A 131 1.53 -16.43 -12.82
C LYS A 131 0.75 -15.16 -13.15
N SER A 132 -0.45 -14.99 -12.59
CA SER A 132 -1.32 -13.88 -12.88
C SER A 132 -2.19 -13.55 -11.66
N LEU A 133 -2.85 -12.41 -11.74
CA LEU A 133 -3.91 -11.99 -10.84
C LEU A 133 -5.20 -11.84 -11.63
N GLU A 134 -6.29 -12.36 -11.12
CA GLU A 134 -7.62 -11.96 -11.53
C GLU A 134 -8.12 -10.87 -10.59
N VAL A 135 -8.43 -9.71 -11.13
CA VAL A 135 -8.82 -8.53 -10.35
C VAL A 135 -10.16 -8.04 -10.82
N THR A 136 -11.14 -8.02 -9.91
CA THR A 136 -12.42 -7.34 -10.13
C THR A 136 -12.28 -5.91 -9.65
N ARG A 137 -12.68 -4.97 -10.50
CA ARG A 137 -12.61 -3.54 -10.24
C ARG A 137 -13.94 -2.88 -10.57
N GLU A 138 -14.21 -1.75 -9.95
CA GLU A 138 -15.37 -0.95 -10.24
C GLU A 138 -15.05 0.10 -11.29
N ILE A 139 -15.90 0.20 -12.28
CA ILE A 139 -15.89 1.19 -13.36
C ILE A 139 -17.25 1.87 -13.41
N ASP A 140 -17.39 2.95 -14.18
CA ASP A 140 -18.65 3.72 -14.26
C ASP A 140 -19.84 2.86 -14.73
N GLU A 141 -19.59 1.86 -15.56
CA GLU A 141 -20.59 0.96 -16.12
C GLU A 141 -20.91 -0.26 -15.22
N GLY A 142 -20.18 -0.45 -14.10
CA GLY A 142 -20.38 -1.55 -13.18
C GLY A 142 -19.09 -2.23 -12.74
N LEU A 143 -19.06 -3.56 -12.72
CA LEU A 143 -17.90 -4.35 -12.35
C LEU A 143 -17.23 -4.93 -13.58
N GLU A 144 -15.91 -4.78 -13.65
CA GLU A 144 -15.05 -5.39 -14.67
C GLU A 144 -14.08 -6.34 -14.00
N THR A 145 -13.89 -7.53 -14.57
CA THR A 145 -12.86 -8.46 -14.12
C THR A 145 -11.78 -8.57 -15.19
N ILE A 146 -10.56 -8.28 -14.81
CA ILE A 146 -9.38 -8.34 -15.67
C ILE A 146 -8.37 -9.35 -15.14
N GLU A 147 -7.58 -9.93 -16.02
CA GLU A 147 -6.44 -10.76 -15.67
C GLU A 147 -5.14 -10.03 -16.04
N VAL A 148 -4.22 -9.90 -15.08
CA VAL A 148 -2.92 -9.28 -15.27
C VAL A 148 -1.80 -10.24 -14.91
N ASN A 149 -0.75 -10.26 -15.72
CA ASN A 149 0.43 -11.09 -15.47
C ASN A 149 1.28 -10.49 -14.34
N ILE A 150 1.97 -11.35 -13.62
CA ILE A 150 2.99 -10.97 -12.63
C ILE A 150 4.33 -10.76 -13.37
N PRO A 151 5.12 -9.72 -13.04
CA PRO A 151 4.90 -8.75 -11.95
C PRO A 151 3.87 -7.67 -12.30
N ALA A 152 3.16 -7.16 -11.30
CA ALA A 152 2.07 -6.20 -11.49
C ALA A 152 1.96 -5.15 -10.38
N ILE A 153 1.36 -4.01 -10.73
CA ILE A 153 0.95 -2.97 -9.79
C ILE A 153 -0.57 -3.05 -9.59
N VAL A 154 -1.02 -3.06 -8.35
CA VAL A 154 -2.45 -3.09 -8.01
C VAL A 154 -2.77 -1.91 -7.09
N THR A 155 -3.75 -1.11 -7.48
CA THR A 155 -4.29 -0.08 -6.59
C THR A 155 -5.60 -0.54 -5.99
N CYS A 156 -5.71 -0.44 -4.66
CA CYS A 156 -6.78 -1.03 -3.86
C CYS A 156 -7.88 -0.01 -3.56
N ASP A 157 -9.13 -0.44 -3.74
CA ASP A 157 -10.31 0.29 -3.29
C ASP A 157 -10.66 -0.08 -1.84
N LEU A 158 -11.40 0.79 -1.14
CA LEU A 158 -11.88 0.56 0.22
C LEU A 158 -12.80 -0.67 0.34
N ARG A 159 -13.42 -1.09 -0.75
CA ARG A 159 -14.32 -2.26 -0.81
C ARG A 159 -13.62 -3.60 -0.97
N LEU A 160 -12.28 -3.59 -1.13
CA LEU A 160 -11.50 -4.81 -1.33
C LEU A 160 -11.59 -5.76 -0.14
N ASN A 161 -11.45 -5.21 1.06
CA ASN A 161 -11.49 -5.97 2.31
C ASN A 161 -11.79 -5.03 3.49
N GLU A 162 -11.96 -5.61 4.66
CA GLU A 162 -12.03 -4.88 5.92
C GLU A 162 -10.67 -5.01 6.63
N PRO A 163 -9.89 -3.92 6.76
CA PRO A 163 -8.58 -3.97 7.41
C PRO A 163 -8.71 -4.42 8.87
N ARG A 164 -7.84 -5.34 9.28
CA ARG A 164 -7.80 -5.77 10.68
C ARG A 164 -7.32 -4.66 11.59
N TYR A 165 -7.78 -4.71 12.83
CA TYR A 165 -7.29 -3.80 13.85
C TYR A 165 -5.92 -4.27 14.36
N ALA A 166 -4.90 -3.40 14.28
CA ALA A 166 -3.59 -3.68 14.83
C ALA A 166 -3.66 -3.69 16.37
N CYS A 167 -3.74 -4.87 16.97
CA CYS A 167 -3.76 -5.03 18.43
C CYS A 167 -2.39 -5.52 18.92
N LEU A 168 -1.66 -4.68 19.62
CA LEU A 168 -0.37 -5.01 20.23
C LEU A 168 -0.44 -6.19 21.24
N LEU A 169 -1.64 -6.51 21.72
CA LEU A 169 -1.85 -7.63 22.65
C LEU A 169 -1.70 -9.01 22.00
N TYR A 170 -1.82 -9.12 20.68
CA TYR A 170 -1.63 -10.39 19.96
C TYR A 170 -0.18 -10.66 19.56
N THR A 171 0.69 -9.65 19.62
CA THR A 171 2.09 -9.75 19.21
C THR A 171 3.08 -9.86 20.39
N SER A 172 2.61 -9.61 21.62
CA SER A 172 3.42 -9.79 22.83
C SER A 172 2.94 -11.00 23.60
N PRO A 173 3.82 -11.98 23.93
CA PRO A 173 3.46 -13.02 24.87
C PRO A 173 3.02 -12.35 26.19
N SER A 174 1.80 -12.67 26.62
CA SER A 174 1.26 -12.11 27.86
C SER A 174 2.14 -12.53 29.05
N PRO A 175 2.68 -11.61 29.85
CA PRO A 175 3.46 -11.96 31.04
C PRO A 175 2.62 -12.54 32.18
N ARG A 176 1.34 -12.87 31.97
CA ARG A 176 0.40 -13.23 33.03
C ARG A 176 0.11 -14.71 33.19
N TYR A 177 0.75 -15.58 32.40
CA TYR A 177 0.63 -17.03 32.64
C TYR A 177 2.01 -17.69 32.52
N PRO A 178 2.51 -18.25 33.63
CA PRO A 178 3.71 -19.10 33.62
C PRO A 178 3.44 -20.40 32.87
#